data_ee91178c8c731a504c77b41eb7e2945d
#
_entry.id   ee91178c8c731a504c77b41eb7e2945d
#
_cell.length_a   1.000
_cell.length_b   1.000
_cell.length_c   1.000
_cell.angle_alpha   90.00
_cell.angle_beta   90.00
_cell.angle_gamma   90.00
#
_symmetry.space_group_name_H-M   'P 1'
#
loop_
_entity.id
_entity.type
_entity.pdbx_description
1 polymer ?
#
loop_
_entity_poly.entity_id
_entity_poly.type
_entity_poly.pdbx_seq_one_letter_code
_entity_poly.pdbx_strand_id
1 'polypeptide(L)'
;KDADLDGNNLNSVIRQAQNYASIYGHCFMILDKPNITTSTKADELDQDIRPYLSILTPENVFDWNYTRQANGKYELDYLKVREEIDRDGGQYFRLWYPDRIDTVYLPKNSEPRLMDSTPNTIGKIPAVILYNAKSHKRGIGHSDLTDIADLQKSIYNEYSEMEQLIRLTNHP
;
A
#
# COMPACT_ATOMS: atom_id res chain seq x y z
N LYS A 1 6.54 18.03 13.56
CA LYS A 1 5.11 18.09 13.20
C LYS A 1 4.70 16.69 12.75
N ASP A 2 3.57 16.24 13.23
CA ASP A 2 2.96 14.99 12.90
C ASP A 2 2.53 14.96 11.41
N ALA A 3 2.95 13.93 10.66
CA ALA A 3 2.76 13.85 9.23
C ALA A 3 1.71 12.79 8.80
N ASP A 4 1.41 11.84 9.68
CA ASP A 4 0.54 10.69 9.41
C ASP A 4 -0.72 10.61 10.31
N LEU A 5 -0.94 11.59 11.17
CA LEU A 5 -1.96 11.66 12.23
C LEU A 5 -1.75 10.66 13.39
N ASP A 6 -0.64 9.91 13.38
CA ASP A 6 -0.26 8.96 14.44
C ASP A 6 0.90 9.48 15.31
N GLY A 7 1.25 10.75 15.17
CA GLY A 7 2.33 11.40 15.94
C GLY A 7 3.72 11.30 15.30
N ASN A 8 3.86 10.68 14.13
CA ASN A 8 5.13 10.55 13.47
C ASN A 8 5.47 11.78 12.63
N ASN A 9 6.73 12.20 12.70
CA ASN A 9 7.21 13.26 11.82
C ASN A 9 7.52 12.73 10.41
N LEU A 10 7.62 13.62 9.43
CA LEU A 10 7.87 13.25 8.02
C LEU A 10 9.10 12.35 7.83
N ASN A 11 10.18 12.59 8.57
CA ASN A 11 11.40 11.77 8.46
C ASN A 11 11.16 10.33 8.95
N SER A 12 10.36 10.15 10.00
CA SER A 12 9.98 8.83 10.51
C SER A 12 9.11 8.09 9.48
N VAL A 13 8.13 8.77 8.88
CA VAL A 13 7.27 8.20 7.84
C VAL A 13 8.09 7.79 6.61
N ILE A 14 9.00 8.65 6.14
CA ILE A 14 9.87 8.31 5.00
C ILE A 14 10.79 7.14 5.32
N ARG A 15 11.36 7.08 6.54
CA ARG A 15 12.19 5.95 6.97
C ARG A 15 11.40 4.64 7.00
N GLN A 16 10.17 4.68 7.49
CA GLN A 16 9.28 3.53 7.49
C GLN A 16 8.94 3.08 6.06
N ALA A 17 8.62 4.01 5.17
CA ALA A 17 8.38 3.73 3.77
C ALA A 17 9.62 3.10 3.08
N GLN A 18 10.82 3.58 3.42
CA GLN A 18 12.07 3.01 2.92
C GLN A 18 12.28 1.57 3.39
N ASN A 19 11.99 1.27 4.66
CA ASN A 19 12.03 -0.09 5.19
C ASN A 19 11.05 -1.02 4.45
N TYR A 20 9.82 -0.57 4.22
CA TYR A 20 8.87 -1.35 3.43
C TYR A 20 9.32 -1.53 1.98
N ALA A 21 9.88 -0.48 1.36
CA ALA A 21 10.42 -0.60 0.00
C ALA A 21 11.58 -1.63 -0.07
N SER A 22 12.46 -1.69 0.93
CA SER A 22 13.54 -2.70 1.01
C SER A 22 12.97 -4.12 1.13
N ILE A 23 11.93 -4.31 1.96
CA ILE A 23 11.30 -5.62 2.18
C ILE A 23 10.48 -6.07 0.97
N TYR A 24 9.58 -5.23 0.45
CA TYR A 24 8.64 -5.58 -0.61
C TYR A 24 9.13 -5.21 -2.03
N GLY A 25 10.27 -4.51 -2.14
CA GLY A 25 10.80 -3.96 -3.38
C GLY A 25 10.23 -2.58 -3.73
N HIS A 26 9.04 -2.23 -3.23
CA HIS A 26 8.40 -0.92 -3.38
C HIS A 26 7.29 -0.73 -2.34
N CYS A 27 6.88 0.50 -2.15
CA CYS A 27 5.64 0.85 -1.46
C CYS A 27 5.01 2.09 -2.11
N PHE A 28 3.72 2.30 -1.88
CA PHE A 28 3.04 3.51 -2.31
C PHE A 28 2.93 4.46 -1.12
N MET A 29 3.17 5.73 -1.36
CA MET A 29 2.87 6.80 -0.41
C MET A 29 1.74 7.64 -1.01
N ILE A 30 0.66 7.78 -0.28
CA ILE A 30 -0.50 8.57 -0.69
C ILE A 30 -0.73 9.73 0.27
N LEU A 31 -1.04 10.89 -0.29
CA LEU A 31 -1.50 12.04 0.47
C LEU A 31 -3.02 12.01 0.47
N ASP A 32 -3.61 11.90 1.65
CA ASP A 32 -5.06 11.91 1.83
C ASP A 32 -5.49 13.03 2.76
N LYS A 33 -6.77 13.38 2.75
CA LYS A 33 -7.38 14.33 3.67
C LYS A 33 -8.73 13.75 4.10
N PRO A 34 -9.08 13.79 5.41
CA PRO A 34 -10.41 13.37 5.88
C PRO A 34 -11.50 14.11 5.13
N ASN A 35 -12.51 13.36 4.64
CA ASN A 35 -13.65 13.92 3.91
C ASN A 35 -14.70 14.48 4.89
N ILE A 36 -14.30 15.51 5.63
CA ILE A 36 -15.18 16.21 6.60
C ILE A 36 -15.45 17.59 6.04
N THR A 37 -16.72 17.90 5.81
CA THR A 37 -17.14 19.22 5.36
C THR A 37 -17.29 20.14 6.57
N THR A 38 -16.47 21.17 6.65
CA THR A 38 -16.55 22.22 7.66
C THR A 38 -17.06 23.52 7.05
N SER A 39 -17.65 24.36 7.87
CA SER A 39 -18.22 25.65 7.42
C SER A 39 -17.14 26.67 7.10
N THR A 40 -16.03 26.63 7.83
CA THR A 40 -14.94 27.61 7.69
C THR A 40 -13.57 26.94 7.82
N LYS A 41 -12.54 27.62 7.31
CA LYS A 41 -11.15 27.18 7.47
C LYS A 41 -10.67 27.22 8.93
N ALA A 42 -11.30 28.05 9.77
CA ALA A 42 -11.03 28.07 11.20
C ALA A 42 -11.51 26.79 11.88
N ASP A 43 -12.69 26.29 11.51
CA ASP A 43 -13.23 25.02 12.01
C ASP A 43 -12.36 23.82 11.58
N GLU A 44 -11.77 23.84 10.37
CA GLU A 44 -10.80 22.84 9.94
C GLU A 44 -9.56 22.79 10.84
N LEU A 45 -9.06 23.97 11.21
CA LEU A 45 -7.88 24.07 12.09
C LEU A 45 -8.19 23.64 13.53
N ASP A 46 -9.36 24.01 14.05
CA ASP A 46 -9.77 23.62 15.40
C ASP A 46 -10.02 22.11 15.54
N GLN A 47 -10.47 21.48 14.46
CA GLN A 47 -10.69 20.02 14.39
C GLN A 47 -9.45 19.25 13.89
N ASP A 48 -8.31 19.92 13.68
CA ASP A 48 -7.06 19.36 13.12
C ASP A 48 -7.26 18.59 11.80
N ILE A 49 -8.23 19.03 10.99
CA ILE A 49 -8.52 18.44 9.67
C ILE A 49 -7.45 18.92 8.70
N ARG A 50 -6.49 18.06 8.40
CA ARG A 50 -5.35 18.37 7.55
C ARG A 50 -4.98 17.19 6.66
N PRO A 51 -4.27 17.44 5.55
CA PRO A 51 -3.68 16.37 4.76
C PRO A 51 -2.67 15.58 5.58
N TYR A 52 -2.66 14.26 5.40
CA TYR A 52 -1.73 13.32 6.01
C TYR A 52 -1.16 12.34 4.99
N LEU A 53 0.00 11.79 5.31
CA LEU A 53 0.65 10.75 4.50
C LEU A 53 0.28 9.37 5.02
N SER A 54 -0.14 8.50 4.10
CA SER A 54 -0.34 7.08 4.38
C SER A 54 0.61 6.25 3.54
N ILE A 55 1.18 5.19 4.14
CA ILE A 55 2.04 4.23 3.47
C ILE A 55 1.21 3.00 3.15
N LEU A 56 1.20 2.62 1.88
CA LEU A 56 0.49 1.46 1.39
C LEU A 56 1.51 0.40 0.94
N THR A 57 1.49 -0.73 1.63
CA THR A 57 2.30 -1.88 1.23
C THR A 57 1.69 -2.58 0.01
N PRO A 58 2.46 -3.30 -0.81
CA PRO A 58 1.95 -4.04 -1.96
C PRO A 58 0.83 -5.03 -1.63
N GLU A 59 0.75 -5.50 -0.40
CA GLU A 59 -0.31 -6.40 0.08
C GLU A 59 -1.70 -5.74 0.09
N ASN A 60 -1.74 -4.41 0.20
CA ASN A 60 -2.98 -3.63 0.23
C ASN A 60 -3.28 -2.93 -1.11
N VAL A 61 -2.34 -2.94 -2.06
CA VAL A 61 -2.53 -2.37 -3.39
C VAL A 61 -2.80 -3.49 -4.39
N PHE A 62 -4.05 -3.59 -4.85
CA PHE A 62 -4.52 -4.70 -5.68
C PHE A 62 -4.37 -4.46 -7.16
N ASP A 63 -4.45 -3.20 -7.59
CA ASP A 63 -4.35 -2.84 -8.99
C ASP A 63 -3.96 -1.38 -9.16
N TRP A 64 -3.27 -1.05 -10.25
CA TRP A 64 -2.91 0.31 -10.63
C TRP A 64 -2.67 0.41 -12.13
N ASN A 65 -2.94 1.56 -12.69
CA ASN A 65 -2.67 1.83 -14.09
C ASN A 65 -1.99 3.19 -14.29
N TYR A 66 -1.13 3.26 -15.33
CA TYR A 66 -0.45 4.47 -15.76
C TYR A 66 -0.82 4.80 -17.18
N THR A 67 -1.29 6.01 -17.40
CA THR A 67 -1.55 6.53 -18.74
C THR A 67 -0.44 7.48 -19.18
N ARG A 68 0.00 7.34 -20.44
CA ARG A 68 0.98 8.23 -21.03
C ARG A 68 0.30 9.53 -21.46
N GLN A 69 0.72 10.64 -20.89
CA GLN A 69 0.25 11.97 -21.22
C GLN A 69 0.84 12.47 -22.56
N ALA A 70 0.24 13.53 -23.13
CA ALA A 70 0.71 14.14 -24.39
C ALA A 70 2.16 14.67 -24.29
N ASN A 71 2.62 15.04 -23.09
CA ASN A 71 4.00 15.47 -22.82
C ASN A 71 5.00 14.30 -22.68
N GLY A 72 4.54 13.05 -22.92
CA GLY A 72 5.34 11.84 -22.82
C GLY A 72 5.53 11.30 -21.40
N LYS A 73 5.09 12.02 -20.35
CA LYS A 73 5.13 11.56 -18.97
C LYS A 73 4.04 10.53 -18.71
N TYR A 74 4.33 9.61 -17.80
CA TYR A 74 3.33 8.66 -17.31
C TYR A 74 2.77 9.16 -15.98
N GLU A 75 1.46 9.21 -15.89
CA GLU A 75 0.73 9.58 -14.68
C GLU A 75 -0.16 8.41 -14.23
N LEU A 76 -0.30 8.28 -12.92
CA LEU A 76 -1.17 7.29 -12.32
C LEU A 76 -2.62 7.74 -12.54
N ASP A 77 -3.41 6.93 -13.24
CA ASP A 77 -4.82 7.20 -13.57
C ASP A 77 -5.81 6.27 -12.86
N TYR A 78 -5.31 5.24 -12.23
CA TYR A 78 -6.10 4.31 -11.43
C TYR A 78 -5.24 3.69 -10.32
N LEU A 79 -5.82 3.60 -9.11
CA LEU A 79 -5.21 2.91 -7.98
C LEU A 79 -6.30 2.25 -7.13
N LYS A 80 -6.22 0.93 -6.93
CA LYS A 80 -7.13 0.15 -6.09
C LYS A 80 -6.43 -0.29 -4.81
N VAL A 81 -6.94 0.19 -3.70
CA VAL A 81 -6.39 -0.07 -2.36
C VAL A 81 -7.43 -0.79 -1.51
N ARG A 82 -7.01 -1.81 -0.79
CA ARG A 82 -7.83 -2.41 0.27
C ARG A 82 -7.60 -1.62 1.56
N GLU A 83 -8.68 -1.16 2.18
CA GLU A 83 -8.60 -0.42 3.45
C GLU A 83 -8.82 -1.31 4.65
N GLU A 84 -9.89 -2.07 4.65
CA GLU A 84 -10.32 -2.84 5.80
C GLU A 84 -10.91 -4.19 5.39
N ILE A 85 -10.82 -5.16 6.30
CA ILE A 85 -11.51 -6.45 6.23
C ILE A 85 -12.49 -6.49 7.38
N ASP A 86 -13.77 -6.65 7.05
CA ASP A 86 -14.85 -6.79 8.02
C ASP A 86 -14.75 -8.13 8.78
N ARG A 87 -15.38 -8.20 9.95
CA ARG A 87 -15.44 -9.42 10.80
C ARG A 87 -16.04 -10.62 10.08
N ASP A 88 -16.94 -10.37 9.15
CA ASP A 88 -17.60 -11.39 8.31
C ASP A 88 -16.76 -11.78 7.06
N GLY A 89 -15.59 -11.19 6.90
CA GLY A 89 -14.66 -11.40 5.79
C GLY A 89 -15.00 -10.62 4.52
N GLY A 90 -15.90 -9.64 4.60
CA GLY A 90 -16.11 -8.64 3.58
C GLY A 90 -14.92 -7.66 3.52
N GLN A 91 -14.69 -7.05 2.39
CA GLN A 91 -13.54 -6.16 2.18
C GLN A 91 -13.98 -4.80 1.66
N TYR A 92 -13.37 -3.76 2.21
CA TYR A 92 -13.52 -2.40 1.73
C TYR A 92 -12.36 -2.04 0.83
N PHE A 93 -12.68 -1.52 -0.37
CA PHE A 93 -11.70 -1.03 -1.33
C PHE A 93 -11.95 0.44 -1.61
N ARG A 94 -10.87 1.21 -1.65
CA ARG A 94 -10.88 2.57 -2.17
C ARG A 94 -10.27 2.58 -3.56
N LEU A 95 -11.03 3.10 -4.53
CA LEU A 95 -10.66 3.21 -5.93
C LEU A 95 -10.38 4.68 -6.23
N TRP A 96 -9.13 4.99 -6.49
CA TRP A 96 -8.69 6.34 -6.80
C TRP A 96 -8.65 6.56 -8.29
N TYR A 97 -9.33 7.60 -8.73
CA TYR A 97 -9.29 8.12 -10.10
C TYR A 97 -8.86 9.58 -10.09
N PRO A 98 -8.46 10.16 -11.25
CA PRO A 98 -8.13 11.58 -11.34
C PRO A 98 -9.30 12.51 -10.99
N ASP A 99 -10.52 12.11 -11.29
CA ASP A 99 -11.76 12.88 -11.15
C ASP A 99 -12.56 12.55 -9.89
N ARG A 100 -12.44 11.34 -9.34
CA ARG A 100 -13.21 10.86 -8.20
C ARG A 100 -12.49 9.81 -7.36
N ILE A 101 -13.04 9.55 -6.20
CA ILE A 101 -12.62 8.51 -5.27
C ILE A 101 -13.85 7.71 -4.91
N ASP A 102 -13.87 6.42 -5.25
CA ASP A 102 -14.99 5.52 -4.98
C ASP A 102 -14.65 4.57 -3.83
N THR A 103 -15.55 4.42 -2.88
CA THR A 103 -15.46 3.40 -1.82
C THR A 103 -16.38 2.25 -2.17
N VAL A 104 -15.83 1.05 -2.32
CA VAL A 104 -16.56 -0.16 -2.72
C VAL A 104 -16.44 -1.20 -1.62
N TYR A 105 -17.57 -1.75 -1.23
CA TYR A 105 -17.63 -2.90 -0.33
C TYR A 105 -17.84 -4.18 -1.12
N LEU A 106 -16.98 -5.16 -0.91
CA LEU A 106 -17.06 -6.51 -1.47
C LEU A 106 -17.42 -7.50 -0.36
N PRO A 107 -18.70 -7.92 -0.25
CA PRO A 107 -19.09 -8.97 0.68
C PRO A 107 -18.47 -10.32 0.28
N LYS A 108 -18.26 -11.22 1.24
CA LYS A 108 -17.63 -12.53 1.00
C LYS A 108 -18.34 -13.39 -0.05
N ASN A 109 -19.67 -13.30 -0.17
CA ASN A 109 -20.50 -14.16 -1.04
C ASN A 109 -21.50 -13.38 -1.91
N SER A 110 -21.26 -12.12 -2.19
CA SER A 110 -22.18 -11.28 -2.96
C SER A 110 -21.42 -10.34 -3.89
N GLU A 111 -22.14 -9.68 -4.78
CA GLU A 111 -21.57 -8.72 -5.72
C GLU A 111 -21.04 -7.46 -5.01
N PRO A 112 -20.03 -6.80 -5.60
CA PRO A 112 -19.50 -5.53 -5.09
C PRO A 112 -20.59 -4.45 -5.02
N ARG A 113 -20.55 -3.61 -3.99
CA ARG A 113 -21.48 -2.51 -3.80
C ARG A 113 -20.70 -1.21 -3.68
N LEU A 114 -21.09 -0.22 -4.50
CA LEU A 114 -20.59 1.14 -4.34
C LEU A 114 -21.24 1.75 -3.08
N MET A 115 -20.39 2.13 -2.12
CA MET A 115 -20.83 2.71 -0.85
C MET A 115 -20.83 4.24 -0.90
N ASP A 116 -19.79 4.82 -1.49
CA ASP A 116 -19.61 6.26 -1.60
C ASP A 116 -18.82 6.62 -2.85
N SER A 117 -19.02 7.83 -3.36
CA SER A 117 -18.28 8.39 -4.48
C SER A 117 -18.08 9.88 -4.26
N THR A 118 -16.85 10.28 -4.01
CA THR A 118 -16.45 11.67 -3.75
C THR A 118 -15.64 12.24 -4.89
N PRO A 119 -15.85 13.51 -5.29
CA PRO A 119 -15.04 14.13 -6.34
C PRO A 119 -13.59 14.34 -5.87
N ASN A 120 -12.63 13.99 -6.70
CA ASN A 120 -11.22 14.30 -6.48
C ASN A 120 -10.90 15.70 -7.01
N THR A 121 -10.88 16.69 -6.13
CA THR A 121 -10.68 18.10 -6.48
C THR A 121 -9.24 18.44 -6.92
N ILE A 122 -8.28 17.50 -6.72
CA ILE A 122 -6.87 17.69 -7.10
C ILE A 122 -6.67 17.46 -8.62
N GLY A 123 -7.59 16.71 -9.26
CA GLY A 123 -7.50 16.37 -10.69
C GLY A 123 -6.42 15.33 -11.04
N LYS A 124 -5.82 14.69 -10.03
CA LYS A 124 -4.84 13.61 -10.17
C LYS A 124 -4.79 12.77 -8.89
N ILE A 125 -4.30 11.56 -8.99
CA ILE A 125 -4.11 10.69 -7.82
C ILE A 125 -2.87 11.16 -7.06
N PRO A 126 -3.02 11.60 -5.78
CA PRO A 126 -1.90 12.14 -4.99
C PRO A 126 -1.05 11.00 -4.38
N ALA A 127 -0.61 10.08 -5.21
CA ALA A 127 0.19 8.93 -4.81
C ALA A 127 1.50 8.89 -5.57
N VAL A 128 2.56 8.47 -4.88
CA VAL A 128 3.89 8.23 -5.45
C VAL A 128 4.38 6.85 -5.05
N ILE A 129 5.16 6.23 -5.91
CA ILE A 129 5.81 4.96 -5.59
C ILE A 129 7.24 5.22 -5.17
N LEU A 130 7.58 4.70 -3.99
CA LEU A 130 8.95 4.61 -3.51
C LEU A 130 9.48 3.22 -3.87
N TYR A 131 10.50 3.17 -4.71
CA TYR A 131 11.17 1.92 -5.11
C TYR A 131 12.43 1.72 -4.28
N ASN A 132 12.70 0.48 -3.89
CA ASN A 132 14.04 0.08 -3.46
C ASN A 132 14.96 0.01 -4.69
N ALA A 133 14.72 -0.93 -5.58
CA ALA A 133 15.33 -0.97 -6.90
C ALA A 133 14.24 -1.07 -7.97
N LYS A 134 14.34 -0.27 -9.05
CA LYS A 134 13.31 -0.27 -10.10
C LYS A 134 13.39 -1.53 -10.95
N SER A 135 12.26 -2.18 -11.16
CA SER A 135 12.08 -3.22 -12.16
C SER A 135 11.83 -2.60 -13.56
N HIS A 136 11.87 -3.45 -14.59
CA HIS A 136 11.45 -3.07 -15.94
C HIS A 136 9.93 -2.79 -16.03
N LYS A 137 9.15 -3.35 -15.12
CA LYS A 137 7.72 -3.04 -14.99
C LYS A 137 7.50 -1.81 -14.11
N ARG A 138 6.69 -0.87 -14.62
CA ARG A 138 6.29 0.31 -13.86
C ARG A 138 5.37 -0.10 -12.71
N GLY A 139 5.62 0.45 -11.54
CA GLY A 139 4.85 0.11 -10.34
C GLY A 139 5.39 -1.08 -9.54
N ILE A 140 6.44 -1.74 -10.02
CA ILE A 140 7.07 -2.88 -9.34
C ILE A 140 8.55 -2.60 -9.12
N GLY A 141 9.04 -2.89 -7.93
CA GLY A 141 10.44 -2.83 -7.54
C GLY A 141 10.98 -4.20 -7.15
N HIS A 142 12.30 -4.29 -7.00
CA HIS A 142 12.98 -5.48 -6.48
C HIS A 142 13.29 -5.31 -5.00
N SER A 143 12.96 -6.34 -4.23
CA SER A 143 13.27 -6.43 -2.80
C SER A 143 14.74 -6.84 -2.59
N ASP A 144 15.37 -6.32 -1.55
CA ASP A 144 16.68 -6.77 -1.09
C ASP A 144 16.65 -8.20 -0.53
N LEU A 145 15.47 -8.69 -0.16
CA LEU A 145 15.29 -10.00 0.45
C LEU A 145 15.04 -11.13 -0.56
N THR A 146 14.87 -10.83 -1.85
CA THR A 146 14.49 -11.83 -2.85
C THR A 146 15.48 -13.00 -2.90
N ASP A 147 16.77 -12.71 -3.06
CA ASP A 147 17.81 -13.72 -3.16
C ASP A 147 18.05 -14.43 -1.81
N ILE A 148 17.91 -13.69 -0.71
CA ILE A 148 18.04 -14.21 0.65
C ILE A 148 16.93 -15.21 0.97
N ALA A 149 15.69 -14.96 0.53
CA ALA A 149 14.55 -15.82 0.78
C ALA A 149 14.73 -17.20 0.13
N ASP A 150 15.22 -17.26 -1.10
CA ASP A 150 15.49 -18.51 -1.80
C ASP A 150 16.62 -19.31 -1.13
N LEU A 151 17.68 -18.64 -0.72
CA LEU A 151 18.78 -19.26 0.03
C LEU A 151 18.31 -19.79 1.39
N GLN A 152 17.53 -19.02 2.11
CA GLN A 152 16.96 -19.40 3.40
C GLN A 152 16.08 -20.65 3.28
N LYS A 153 15.27 -20.74 2.22
CA LYS A 153 14.44 -21.92 1.93
C LYS A 153 15.30 -23.17 1.69
N SER A 154 16.39 -23.05 0.94
CA SER A 154 17.33 -24.16 0.70
C SER A 154 17.98 -24.62 2.00
N ILE A 155 18.50 -23.70 2.80
CA ILE A 155 19.11 -24.02 4.12
C ILE A 155 18.09 -24.71 5.04
N TYR A 156 16.85 -24.24 5.08
CA TYR A 156 15.81 -24.83 5.90
C TYR A 156 15.52 -26.29 5.48
N ASN A 157 15.43 -26.55 4.19
CA ASN A 157 15.19 -27.90 3.66
C ASN A 157 16.38 -28.85 4.01
N GLU A 158 17.61 -28.43 3.75
CA GLU A 158 18.81 -29.22 4.09
C GLU A 158 18.91 -29.49 5.58
N TYR A 159 18.64 -28.51 6.42
CA TYR A 159 18.64 -28.67 7.88
C TYR A 159 17.57 -29.69 8.32
N SER A 160 16.37 -29.63 7.74
CA SER A 160 15.29 -30.56 8.04
C SER A 160 15.62 -32.00 7.66
N GLU A 161 16.26 -32.20 6.49
CA GLU A 161 16.75 -33.51 6.05
C GLU A 161 17.84 -34.04 6.98
N MET A 162 18.77 -33.19 7.37
CA MET A 162 19.85 -33.56 8.30
C MET A 162 19.26 -33.99 9.68
N GLU A 163 18.29 -33.26 10.23
CA GLU A 163 17.63 -33.65 11.47
C GLU A 163 16.93 -35.03 11.34
N GLN A 164 16.27 -35.28 10.21
CA GLN A 164 15.62 -36.55 9.96
C GLN A 164 16.64 -37.70 9.89
N LEU A 165 17.76 -37.51 9.21
CA LEU A 165 18.84 -38.51 9.16
C LEU A 165 19.43 -38.79 10.53
N ILE A 166 19.68 -37.75 11.35
CA ILE A 166 20.14 -37.89 12.73
C ILE A 166 19.17 -38.74 13.58
N ARG A 167 17.87 -38.46 13.45
CA ARG A 167 16.84 -39.25 14.17
C ARG A 167 16.84 -40.73 13.74
N LEU A 168 16.99 -41.00 12.44
CA LEU A 168 16.99 -42.36 11.92
C LEU A 168 18.25 -43.14 12.32
N THR A 169 19.40 -42.46 12.43
CA THR A 169 20.70 -43.08 12.76
C THR A 169 20.92 -43.25 14.27
N ASN A 170 20.29 -42.40 15.09
CA ASN A 170 20.39 -42.43 16.56
C ASN A 170 19.31 -43.26 17.25
N HIS A 171 18.43 -43.92 16.53
CA HIS A 171 17.53 -44.93 17.10
C HIS A 171 18.26 -46.27 17.21
N PRO A 172 18.39 -46.84 18.44
CA PRO A 172 18.91 -48.17 18.64
C PRO A 172 17.97 -49.24 18.09
#